data_c8b6d216cfc1023150d446352917747b
#
_entry.id   c8b6d216cfc1023150d446352917747b
#
_cell.length_a   1.000
_cell.length_b   1.000
_cell.length_c   1.000
_cell.angle_alpha   90.00
_cell.angle_beta   90.00
_cell.angle_gamma   90.00
#
_symmetry.space_group_name_H-M   'P 1'
#
loop_
_entity.id
_entity.type
_entity.pdbx_description
1 polymer ?
#
loop_
_entity_poly.entity_id
_entity_poly.type
_entity_poly.pdbx_seq_one_letter_code
_entity_poly.pdbx_strand_id
1 'polypeptide(L)'
;IKSILNTLGINDLERKMGTLSGGMIKKVALAQVLVEDTKILLLDEPTNHLDIKTITWLQNYLHETPRSILMVTHDRYFLDAVCTNIYELARNKLKLYVGNYSKYLEKKETEAQIEENTERRIESVLRFERDWLLRGPCARGTKIKARIQRDMQLINREKFQSDKGFTFEVQGQRLGGKVLELKGISKNYPKGYENQNQNATETTPVFKNFSYTFTKGQKIGIFGENGSGKSTLLNIITGKIQPDSGTIDVGINTKFAYYTQNPEFPDTTLTVLEYVKE
;
A
#
# COMPACT_ATOMS: atom_id res chain seq x y z
N ILE A 1 20.62 -13.45 -18.54
CA ILE A 1 19.17 -13.67 -18.70
C ILE A 1 18.70 -14.82 -17.80
N LYS A 2 19.19 -16.07 -18.02
CA LYS A 2 18.76 -17.25 -17.25
C LYS A 2 18.92 -17.09 -15.74
N SER A 3 20.01 -16.48 -15.28
CA SER A 3 20.26 -16.22 -13.85
C SER A 3 19.17 -15.32 -13.24
N ILE A 4 18.82 -14.22 -13.88
CA ILE A 4 17.79 -13.29 -13.41
C ILE A 4 16.43 -13.97 -13.35
N LEU A 5 16.06 -14.73 -14.38
CA LEU A 5 14.79 -15.45 -14.40
C LEU A 5 14.69 -16.48 -13.28
N ASN A 6 15.77 -17.26 -13.05
CA ASN A 6 15.82 -18.21 -11.94
C ASN A 6 15.68 -17.52 -10.58
N THR A 7 16.34 -16.38 -10.39
CA THR A 7 16.23 -15.60 -9.14
C THR A 7 14.82 -15.06 -8.92
N LEU A 8 14.13 -14.70 -10.01
CA LEU A 8 12.72 -14.30 -9.97
C LEU A 8 11.75 -15.48 -9.80
N GLY A 9 12.28 -16.72 -9.69
CA GLY A 9 11.48 -17.93 -9.51
C GLY A 9 10.86 -18.48 -10.77
N ILE A 10 11.40 -18.12 -11.95
CA ILE A 10 10.97 -18.64 -13.26
C ILE A 10 11.99 -19.68 -13.71
N ASN A 11 11.73 -20.94 -13.34
CA ASN A 11 12.65 -22.04 -13.60
C ASN A 11 12.38 -22.75 -14.94
N ASP A 12 11.11 -22.75 -15.39
CA ASP A 12 10.72 -23.34 -16.66
C ASP A 12 10.73 -22.27 -17.76
N LEU A 13 11.82 -22.25 -18.52
CA LEU A 13 12.07 -21.25 -19.57
C LEU A 13 11.39 -21.59 -20.90
N GLU A 14 10.94 -22.83 -21.08
CA GLU A 14 10.25 -23.28 -22.29
C GLU A 14 8.73 -23.06 -22.20
N ARG A 15 8.26 -22.64 -21.04
CA ARG A 15 6.85 -22.40 -20.81
C ARG A 15 6.33 -21.20 -21.62
N LYS A 16 5.17 -21.38 -22.28
CA LYS A 16 4.55 -20.32 -23.08
C LYS A 16 3.98 -19.21 -22.21
N MET A 17 4.16 -17.95 -22.60
CA MET A 17 3.71 -16.75 -21.87
C MET A 17 2.20 -16.80 -21.51
N GLY A 18 1.36 -17.30 -22.42
CA GLY A 18 -0.09 -17.40 -22.17
C GLY A 18 -0.51 -18.39 -21.09
N THR A 19 0.41 -19.22 -20.58
CA THR A 19 0.15 -20.17 -19.47
C THR A 19 0.68 -19.68 -18.13
N LEU A 20 1.26 -18.48 -18.08
CA LEU A 20 1.81 -17.89 -16.87
C LEU A 20 0.72 -17.18 -16.06
N SER A 21 0.85 -17.23 -14.74
CA SER A 21 0.01 -16.39 -13.86
C SER A 21 0.34 -14.90 -14.03
N GLY A 22 -0.60 -14.00 -13.69
CA GLY A 22 -0.39 -12.56 -13.81
C GLY A 22 0.86 -12.07 -13.05
N GLY A 23 1.16 -12.65 -11.87
CA GLY A 23 2.38 -12.37 -11.11
C GLY A 23 3.65 -12.84 -11.82
N MET A 24 3.61 -14.01 -12.49
CA MET A 24 4.74 -14.52 -13.28
C MET A 24 4.99 -13.66 -14.53
N ILE A 25 3.94 -13.22 -15.21
CA ILE A 25 4.06 -12.31 -16.36
C ILE A 25 4.77 -11.01 -15.95
N LYS A 26 4.42 -10.42 -14.80
CA LYS A 26 5.09 -9.22 -14.29
C LYS A 26 6.57 -9.46 -13.95
N LYS A 27 6.90 -10.62 -13.38
CA LYS A 27 8.29 -11.00 -13.11
C LYS A 27 9.10 -11.18 -14.41
N VAL A 28 8.50 -11.75 -15.46
CA VAL A 28 9.15 -11.87 -16.78
C VAL A 28 9.37 -10.49 -17.40
N ALA A 29 8.37 -9.61 -17.35
CA ALA A 29 8.48 -8.24 -17.85
C ALA A 29 9.58 -7.46 -17.09
N LEU A 30 9.65 -7.60 -15.77
CA LEU A 30 10.72 -7.02 -14.98
C LEU A 30 12.09 -7.57 -15.40
N ALA A 31 12.22 -8.90 -15.56
CA ALA A 31 13.45 -9.52 -16.03
C ALA A 31 13.90 -8.98 -17.39
N GLN A 32 12.96 -8.79 -18.32
CA GLN A 32 13.25 -8.20 -19.63
C GLN A 32 13.89 -6.83 -19.49
N VAL A 33 13.27 -5.91 -18.75
CA VAL A 33 13.77 -4.55 -18.55
C VAL A 33 15.14 -4.55 -17.84
N LEU A 34 15.36 -5.43 -16.87
CA LEU A 34 16.64 -5.51 -16.15
C LEU A 34 17.79 -6.03 -17.01
N VAL A 35 17.50 -6.84 -18.02
CA VAL A 35 18.49 -7.42 -18.96
C VAL A 35 18.85 -6.47 -20.09
N GLU A 36 17.95 -5.55 -20.45
CA GLU A 36 18.20 -4.58 -21.53
C GLU A 36 19.42 -3.70 -21.20
N ASP A 37 20.30 -3.49 -22.20
CA ASP A 37 21.45 -2.60 -22.08
C ASP A 37 21.01 -1.14 -22.25
N THR A 38 20.49 -0.57 -21.18
CA THR A 38 19.99 0.81 -21.13
C THR A 38 20.75 1.65 -20.12
N LYS A 39 20.83 2.95 -20.35
CA LYS A 39 21.46 3.90 -19.39
C LYS A 39 20.49 4.32 -18.28
N ILE A 40 19.20 4.24 -18.53
CA ILE A 40 18.15 4.67 -17.62
C ILE A 40 17.11 3.55 -17.48
N LEU A 41 16.75 3.24 -16.25
CA LEU A 41 15.64 2.33 -15.91
C LEU A 41 14.45 3.18 -15.43
N LEU A 42 13.29 2.94 -16.04
CA LEU A 42 12.01 3.50 -15.61
C LEU A 42 11.19 2.37 -14.99
N LEU A 43 10.88 2.49 -13.70
CA LEU A 43 10.19 1.44 -12.94
C LEU A 43 8.92 2.02 -12.29
N ASP A 44 7.76 1.46 -12.64
CA ASP A 44 6.48 1.81 -12.05
C ASP A 44 5.99 0.66 -11.17
N GLU A 45 5.91 0.93 -9.85
CA GLU A 45 5.51 -0.03 -8.81
C GLU A 45 6.21 -1.40 -8.94
N PRO A 46 7.56 -1.47 -9.00
CA PRO A 46 8.29 -2.70 -9.30
C PRO A 46 8.18 -3.77 -8.21
N THR A 47 7.81 -3.38 -6.98
CA THR A 47 7.65 -4.29 -5.83
C THR A 47 6.31 -5.02 -5.80
N ASN A 48 5.33 -4.54 -6.57
CA ASN A 48 4.00 -5.13 -6.59
C ASN A 48 4.03 -6.58 -7.10
N HIS A 49 3.38 -7.48 -6.35
CA HIS A 49 3.29 -8.91 -6.62
C HIS A 49 4.61 -9.70 -6.49
N LEU A 50 5.68 -9.07 -5.99
CA LEU A 50 6.91 -9.76 -5.66
C LEU A 50 6.85 -10.29 -4.22
N ASP A 51 7.55 -11.39 -3.97
CA ASP A 51 7.78 -11.89 -2.62
C ASP A 51 8.99 -11.18 -1.98
N ILE A 52 9.12 -11.28 -0.67
CA ILE A 52 10.16 -10.57 0.11
C ILE A 52 11.57 -10.92 -0.39
N LYS A 53 11.84 -12.18 -0.74
CA LYS A 53 13.16 -12.59 -1.25
C LYS A 53 13.49 -11.89 -2.56
N THR A 54 12.51 -11.85 -3.47
CA THR A 54 12.65 -11.16 -4.75
C THR A 54 12.81 -9.65 -4.57
N ILE A 55 12.07 -9.03 -3.65
CA ILE A 55 12.21 -7.60 -3.31
C ILE A 55 13.61 -7.31 -2.80
N THR A 56 14.12 -8.09 -1.84
CA THR A 56 15.47 -7.91 -1.30
C THR A 56 16.55 -8.06 -2.37
N TRP A 57 16.40 -9.05 -3.24
CA TRP A 57 17.29 -9.23 -4.37
C TRP A 57 17.25 -8.02 -5.33
N LEU A 58 16.06 -7.53 -5.66
CA LEU A 58 15.88 -6.38 -6.54
C LEU A 58 16.50 -5.11 -5.93
N GLN A 59 16.34 -4.89 -4.63
CA GLN A 59 16.99 -3.79 -3.91
C GLN A 59 18.52 -3.82 -4.11
N ASN A 60 19.16 -4.97 -3.85
CA ASN A 60 20.58 -5.13 -4.01
C ASN A 60 21.02 -4.92 -5.47
N TYR A 61 20.29 -5.50 -6.43
CA TYR A 61 20.56 -5.34 -7.85
C TYR A 61 20.50 -3.87 -8.31
N LEU A 62 19.45 -3.13 -7.87
CA LEU A 62 19.30 -1.72 -8.21
C LEU A 62 20.31 -0.82 -7.51
N HIS A 63 20.75 -1.19 -6.31
CA HIS A 63 21.79 -0.47 -5.60
C HIS A 63 23.16 -0.62 -6.27
N GLU A 64 23.47 -1.79 -6.81
CA GLU A 64 24.76 -2.10 -7.44
C GLU A 64 24.84 -1.67 -8.91
N THR A 65 23.71 -1.49 -9.58
CA THR A 65 23.71 -1.12 -11.02
C THR A 65 24.26 0.29 -11.24
N PRO A 66 25.14 0.49 -12.26
CA PRO A 66 25.65 1.81 -12.60
C PRO A 66 24.63 2.69 -13.38
N ARG A 67 23.44 2.15 -13.65
CA ARG A 67 22.39 2.83 -14.42
C ARG A 67 21.70 3.89 -13.59
N SER A 68 21.21 4.95 -14.23
CA SER A 68 20.29 5.88 -13.61
C SER A 68 18.91 5.24 -13.48
N ILE A 69 18.24 5.46 -12.35
CA ILE A 69 16.94 4.86 -12.05
C ILE A 69 15.95 5.98 -11.77
N LEU A 70 14.81 5.96 -12.44
CA LEU A 70 13.62 6.72 -12.06
C LEU A 70 12.52 5.73 -11.70
N MET A 71 12.05 5.82 -10.47
CA MET A 71 11.11 4.85 -9.93
C MET A 71 9.93 5.55 -9.26
N VAL A 72 8.75 4.99 -9.46
CA VAL A 72 7.52 5.34 -8.72
C VAL A 72 7.13 4.15 -7.87
N THR A 73 6.95 4.34 -6.57
CA THR A 73 6.46 3.28 -5.68
C THR A 73 5.90 3.84 -4.38
N HIS A 74 5.00 3.09 -3.76
CA HIS A 74 4.47 3.34 -2.42
C HIS A 74 5.24 2.59 -1.32
N ASP A 75 6.19 1.73 -1.70
CA ASP A 75 7.01 0.95 -0.77
C ASP A 75 8.12 1.83 -0.17
N ARG A 76 7.86 2.30 1.06
CA ARG A 76 8.76 3.19 1.80
C ARG A 76 10.10 2.56 2.11
N TYR A 77 10.12 1.26 2.43
CA TYR A 77 11.36 0.52 2.72
C TYR A 77 12.21 0.36 1.48
N PHE A 78 11.54 0.13 0.34
CA PHE A 78 12.23 0.04 -0.95
C PHE A 78 12.84 1.38 -1.37
N LEU A 79 12.09 2.48 -1.22
CA LEU A 79 12.60 3.84 -1.46
C LEU A 79 13.80 4.17 -0.57
N ASP A 80 13.73 3.82 0.72
CA ASP A 80 14.80 4.11 1.68
C ASP A 80 16.11 3.36 1.35
N ALA A 81 15.99 2.13 0.85
CA ALA A 81 17.13 1.28 0.53
C ALA A 81 17.81 1.63 -0.81
N VAL A 82 17.05 2.12 -1.81
CA VAL A 82 17.55 2.27 -3.18
C VAL A 82 17.77 3.73 -3.57
N CYS A 83 16.90 4.65 -3.10
CA CYS A 83 16.88 6.02 -3.61
C CYS A 83 17.85 6.94 -2.88
N THR A 84 18.55 7.77 -3.65
CA THR A 84 19.41 8.86 -3.16
C THR A 84 18.71 10.22 -3.22
N ASN A 85 17.63 10.32 -3.98
CA ASN A 85 16.84 11.52 -4.17
C ASN A 85 15.36 11.14 -4.21
N ILE A 86 14.51 11.94 -3.57
CA ILE A 86 13.06 11.77 -3.57
C ILE A 86 12.41 12.99 -4.20
N TYR A 87 11.56 12.75 -5.19
CA TYR A 87 10.69 13.77 -5.74
C TYR A 87 9.29 13.61 -5.17
N GLU A 88 8.80 14.61 -4.47
CA GLU A 88 7.41 14.67 -4.04
C GLU A 88 6.57 15.42 -5.05
N LEU A 89 5.55 14.76 -5.59
CA LEU A 89 4.53 15.39 -6.41
C LEU A 89 3.30 15.70 -5.54
N ALA A 90 3.15 16.95 -5.14
CA ALA A 90 2.04 17.40 -4.32
C ALA A 90 1.54 18.77 -4.79
N ARG A 91 0.21 18.98 -4.77
CA ARG A 91 -0.43 20.26 -5.14
C ARG A 91 0.06 20.81 -6.48
N ASN A 92 0.18 19.96 -7.51
CA ASN A 92 0.69 20.30 -8.85
C ASN A 92 2.13 20.86 -8.86
N LYS A 93 2.91 20.60 -7.81
CA LYS A 93 4.32 20.98 -7.71
C LYS A 93 5.18 19.76 -7.51
N LEU A 94 6.34 19.77 -8.15
CA LEU A 94 7.37 18.75 -7.97
C LEU A 94 8.47 19.32 -7.09
N LYS A 95 8.74 18.72 -5.94
CA LYS A 95 9.75 19.17 -5.00
C LYS A 95 10.80 18.09 -4.79
N LEU A 96 12.07 18.47 -4.94
CA LEU A 96 13.21 17.59 -4.74
C LEU A 96 13.65 17.61 -3.27
N TYR A 97 13.83 16.41 -2.72
CA TYR A 97 14.48 16.16 -1.43
C TYR A 97 15.71 15.29 -1.65
N VAL A 98 16.88 15.83 -1.35
CA VAL A 98 18.14 15.09 -1.42
C VAL A 98 18.27 14.20 -0.19
N GLY A 99 18.47 12.91 -0.42
CA GLY A 99 18.56 11.86 0.58
C GLY A 99 17.58 10.72 0.32
N ASN A 100 17.63 9.72 1.21
CA ASN A 100 16.72 8.59 1.22
C ASN A 100 15.34 8.97 1.81
N TYR A 101 14.42 8.01 1.91
CA TYR A 101 13.07 8.24 2.38
C TYR A 101 13.01 8.73 3.83
N SER A 102 13.87 8.21 4.70
CA SER A 102 13.99 8.64 6.11
C SER A 102 14.36 10.12 6.22
N LYS A 103 15.33 10.59 5.45
CA LYS A 103 15.72 12.00 5.40
C LYS A 103 14.63 12.90 4.80
N TYR A 104 13.86 12.38 3.84
CA TYR A 104 12.70 13.07 3.30
C TYR A 104 11.65 13.31 4.40
N LEU A 105 11.32 12.28 5.21
CA LEU A 105 10.36 12.40 6.31
C LEU A 105 10.79 13.45 7.35
N GLU A 106 12.06 13.42 7.80
CA GLU A 106 12.60 14.40 8.75
C GLU A 106 12.44 15.84 8.25
N LYS A 107 12.80 16.06 6.97
CA LYS A 107 12.65 17.38 6.36
C LYS A 107 11.19 17.80 6.25
N LYS A 108 10.32 16.88 5.88
CA LYS A 108 8.89 17.14 5.76
C LYS A 108 8.23 17.49 7.09
N GLU A 109 8.58 16.77 8.16
CA GLU A 109 8.14 17.10 9.52
C GLU A 109 8.61 18.49 9.95
N THR A 110 9.87 18.82 9.67
CA THR A 110 10.44 20.14 9.99
C THR A 110 9.69 21.25 9.21
N GLU A 111 9.45 21.04 7.92
CA GLU A 111 8.69 21.97 7.08
C GLU A 111 7.26 22.16 7.59
N ALA A 112 6.58 21.07 7.93
CA ALA A 112 5.22 21.11 8.49
C ALA A 112 5.18 21.91 9.80
N GLN A 113 6.15 21.74 10.69
CA GLN A 113 6.25 22.51 11.93
C GLN A 113 6.50 24.00 11.68
N ILE A 114 7.35 24.34 10.69
CA ILE A 114 7.61 25.74 10.30
C ILE A 114 6.35 26.37 9.71
N GLU A 115 5.65 25.65 8.82
CA GLU A 115 4.40 26.10 8.22
C GLU A 115 3.32 26.33 9.29
N GLU A 116 3.13 25.39 10.22
CA GLU A 116 2.17 25.52 11.31
C GLU A 116 2.48 26.73 12.21
N ASN A 117 3.74 26.90 12.60
CA ASN A 117 4.17 28.04 13.42
C ASN A 117 3.97 29.38 12.69
N THR A 118 4.24 29.39 11.37
CA THR A 118 4.03 30.57 10.53
C THR A 118 2.54 30.90 10.42
N GLU A 119 1.69 29.88 10.24
CA GLU A 119 0.25 30.07 10.19
C GLU A 119 -0.31 30.58 11.51
N ARG A 120 0.13 30.05 12.66
CA ARG A 120 -0.25 30.57 13.98
C ARG A 120 0.14 32.03 14.19
N ARG A 121 1.34 32.44 13.71
CA ARG A 121 1.78 33.84 13.75
C ARG A 121 0.89 34.73 12.90
N ILE A 122 0.58 34.31 11.67
CA ILE A 122 -0.29 35.05 10.77
C ILE A 122 -1.70 35.19 11.37
N GLU A 123 -2.25 34.11 11.94
CA GLU A 123 -3.56 34.18 12.59
C GLU A 123 -3.56 35.14 13.79
N SER A 124 -2.49 35.15 14.57
CA SER A 124 -2.34 36.10 15.68
C SER A 124 -2.32 37.54 15.18
N VAL A 125 -1.54 37.84 14.15
CA VAL A 125 -1.50 39.17 13.49
C VAL A 125 -2.88 39.54 12.96
N LEU A 126 -3.54 38.66 12.23
CA LEU A 126 -4.88 38.92 11.69
C LEU A 126 -5.94 39.14 12.78
N ARG A 127 -5.81 38.50 13.96
CA ARG A 127 -6.70 38.78 15.10
C ARG A 127 -6.55 40.20 15.56
N PHE A 128 -5.33 40.70 15.77
CA PHE A 128 -5.07 42.09 16.16
C PHE A 128 -5.51 43.08 15.09
N GLU A 129 -5.22 42.79 13.80
CA GLU A 129 -5.60 43.64 12.69
C GLU A 129 -7.11 43.71 12.50
N ARG A 130 -7.83 42.61 12.73
CA ARG A 130 -9.29 42.54 12.68
C ARG A 130 -9.90 43.48 13.75
N ASP A 131 -9.38 43.45 14.96
CA ASP A 131 -9.84 44.34 16.03
C ASP A 131 -9.58 45.80 15.68
N TRP A 132 -8.43 46.07 15.03
CA TRP A 132 -8.10 47.41 14.53
C TRP A 132 -9.01 47.86 13.38
N LEU A 133 -9.34 46.94 12.46
CA LEU A 133 -10.25 47.22 11.33
C LEU A 133 -11.70 47.49 11.82
N LEU A 134 -12.14 46.78 12.86
CA LEU A 134 -13.47 46.95 13.45
C LEU A 134 -13.62 48.23 14.25
N ARG A 135 -12.52 48.72 14.83
CA ARG A 135 -12.52 50.05 15.50
C ARG A 135 -12.61 51.15 14.44
N GLY A 136 -13.54 52.06 14.60
CA GLY A 136 -13.65 53.23 13.72
C GLY A 136 -12.34 54.02 13.64
N PRO A 137 -12.13 54.85 12.60
CA PRO A 137 -10.95 55.74 12.55
C PRO A 137 -10.97 56.68 13.76
N CYS A 138 -9.92 56.65 14.61
CA CYS A 138 -9.73 57.65 15.63
C CYS A 138 -9.58 59.04 14.96
N ALA A 139 -10.29 60.03 15.52
CA ALA A 139 -10.44 61.40 15.05
C ALA A 139 -9.33 61.90 14.10
N ARG A 140 -9.72 62.23 12.83
CA ARG A 140 -8.90 62.77 11.76
C ARG A 140 -7.87 61.86 11.06
N GLY A 141 -7.83 60.55 11.31
CA GLY A 141 -6.91 59.63 10.67
C GLY A 141 -7.58 58.79 9.56
N THR A 142 -7.06 58.82 8.36
CA THR A 142 -7.41 57.90 7.29
C THR A 142 -6.67 56.54 7.49
N LYS A 143 -7.39 55.43 7.45
CA LYS A 143 -6.73 54.10 7.48
C LYS A 143 -5.77 53.99 6.31
N ILE A 144 -4.52 53.60 6.59
CA ILE A 144 -3.46 53.51 5.56
C ILE A 144 -3.84 52.42 4.58
N LYS A 145 -4.14 52.77 3.32
CA LYS A 145 -4.51 51.82 2.24
C LYS A 145 -3.55 50.64 2.10
N ALA A 146 -2.25 50.88 2.22
CA ALA A 146 -1.21 49.85 2.12
C ALA A 146 -1.34 48.77 3.22
N ARG A 147 -1.75 49.15 4.46
CA ARG A 147 -1.96 48.20 5.55
C ARG A 147 -3.19 47.31 5.29
N ILE A 148 -4.28 47.92 4.86
CA ILE A 148 -5.51 47.19 4.49
C ILE A 148 -5.21 46.19 3.35
N GLN A 149 -4.45 46.63 2.34
CA GLN A 149 -4.11 45.78 1.19
C GLN A 149 -3.23 44.60 1.59
N ARG A 150 -2.26 44.79 2.49
CA ARG A 150 -1.43 43.73 3.05
C ARG A 150 -2.27 42.71 3.84
N ASP A 151 -3.19 43.21 4.67
CA ASP A 151 -4.05 42.35 5.47
C ASP A 151 -5.03 41.54 4.61
N MET A 152 -5.54 42.14 3.53
CA MET A 152 -6.34 41.41 2.52
C MET A 152 -5.54 40.32 1.81
N GLN A 153 -4.27 40.54 1.49
CA GLN A 153 -3.40 39.51 0.91
C GLN A 153 -3.19 38.34 1.90
N LEU A 154 -3.01 38.63 3.19
CA LEU A 154 -2.88 37.62 4.23
C LEU A 154 -4.18 36.84 4.46
N ILE A 155 -5.34 37.47 4.32
CA ILE A 155 -6.66 36.81 4.43
C ILE A 155 -6.92 35.86 3.24
N ASN A 156 -6.58 36.31 2.03
CA ASN A 156 -6.85 35.59 0.79
C ASN A 156 -5.78 34.55 0.44
N ARG A 157 -4.77 34.32 1.28
CA ARG A 157 -3.74 33.31 1.05
C ARG A 157 -4.33 31.89 1.11
N GLU A 158 -3.69 30.97 0.45
CA GLU A 158 -3.94 29.55 0.65
C GLU A 158 -3.59 29.17 2.10
N LYS A 159 -4.58 28.71 2.87
CA LYS A 159 -4.37 28.30 4.25
C LYS A 159 -3.69 26.93 4.30
N PHE A 160 -2.76 26.76 5.22
CA PHE A 160 -2.22 25.46 5.56
C PHE A 160 -3.33 24.58 6.13
N GLN A 161 -3.62 23.48 5.45
CA GLN A 161 -4.49 22.44 5.98
C GLN A 161 -3.61 21.31 6.50
N SER A 162 -3.53 21.16 7.81
CA SER A 162 -2.93 19.96 8.39
C SER A 162 -3.82 18.77 8.04
N ASP A 163 -3.26 17.72 7.48
CA ASP A 163 -3.93 16.43 7.32
C ASP A 163 -4.27 15.89 8.72
N LYS A 164 -5.47 16.20 9.19
CA LYS A 164 -6.02 15.58 10.39
C LYS A 164 -6.36 14.15 10.03
N GLY A 165 -5.56 13.21 10.52
CA GLY A 165 -5.85 11.79 10.37
C GLY A 165 -7.29 11.51 10.85
N PHE A 166 -8.07 10.84 10.01
CA PHE A 166 -9.41 10.39 10.37
C PHE A 166 -9.30 9.23 11.35
N THR A 167 -9.85 9.38 12.53
CA THR A 167 -10.08 8.28 13.47
C THR A 167 -11.50 7.75 13.23
N PHE A 168 -11.58 6.52 12.75
CA PHE A 168 -12.86 5.83 12.63
C PHE A 168 -13.10 5.02 13.91
N GLU A 169 -14.15 5.33 14.65
CA GLU A 169 -14.67 4.46 15.69
C GLU A 169 -15.68 3.49 15.07
N VAL A 170 -15.27 2.24 14.90
CA VAL A 170 -16.21 1.18 14.52
C VAL A 170 -16.80 0.60 15.79
N GLN A 171 -18.11 0.70 15.96
CA GLN A 171 -18.83 0.03 17.04
C GLN A 171 -18.72 -1.48 16.84
N GLY A 172 -17.83 -2.12 17.59
CA GLY A 172 -17.67 -3.58 17.56
C GLY A 172 -18.83 -4.29 18.22
N GLN A 173 -19.43 -5.27 17.54
CA GLN A 173 -20.36 -6.19 18.15
C GLN A 173 -19.65 -7.01 19.25
N ARG A 174 -20.39 -7.40 20.29
CA ARG A 174 -19.85 -8.29 21.36
C ARG A 174 -19.54 -9.64 20.76
N LEU A 175 -18.25 -9.92 20.54
CA LEU A 175 -17.76 -11.24 20.14
C LEU A 175 -17.70 -12.15 21.38
N GLY A 176 -18.15 -13.40 21.22
CA GLY A 176 -17.93 -14.46 22.20
C GLY A 176 -16.43 -14.75 22.39
N GLY A 177 -16.06 -15.52 23.40
CA GLY A 177 -14.65 -15.85 23.69
C GLY A 177 -13.95 -16.60 22.56
N LYS A 178 -14.68 -17.37 21.75
CA LYS A 178 -14.19 -18.15 20.61
C LYS A 178 -14.58 -17.42 19.31
N VAL A 179 -13.59 -17.09 18.48
CA VAL A 179 -13.81 -16.42 17.21
C VAL A 179 -13.76 -17.42 16.05
N LEU A 180 -12.67 -18.20 15.97
CA LEU A 180 -12.45 -19.18 14.91
C LEU A 180 -11.43 -20.21 15.40
N GLU A 181 -11.69 -21.48 15.15
CA GLU A 181 -10.75 -22.56 15.45
C GLU A 181 -10.57 -23.44 14.22
N LEU A 182 -9.33 -23.64 13.82
CA LEU A 182 -8.89 -24.53 12.76
C LEU A 182 -8.25 -25.75 13.42
N LYS A 183 -8.70 -26.96 13.07
CA LYS A 183 -8.18 -28.23 13.61
C LYS A 183 -7.74 -29.15 12.49
N GLY A 184 -6.43 -29.41 12.41
CA GLY A 184 -5.86 -30.40 11.51
C GLY A 184 -6.11 -30.13 10.02
N ILE A 185 -6.25 -28.88 9.63
CA ILE A 185 -6.55 -28.49 8.24
C ILE A 185 -5.40 -28.91 7.33
N SER A 186 -5.73 -29.64 6.28
CA SER A 186 -4.79 -29.99 5.21
C SER A 186 -5.40 -29.69 3.85
N LYS A 187 -4.56 -29.28 2.90
CA LYS A 187 -4.96 -29.03 1.52
C LYS A 187 -3.86 -29.44 0.55
N ASN A 188 -4.26 -30.18 -0.48
CA ASN A 188 -3.40 -30.60 -1.57
C ASN A 188 -3.99 -30.10 -2.89
N TYR A 189 -3.14 -29.80 -3.85
CA TYR A 189 -3.55 -29.60 -5.23
C TYR A 189 -2.86 -30.62 -6.15
N PRO A 190 -3.52 -31.08 -7.22
CA PRO A 190 -2.88 -31.93 -8.23
C PRO A 190 -1.63 -31.23 -8.78
N LYS A 191 -0.54 -31.96 -8.91
CA LYS A 191 0.69 -31.46 -9.54
C LYS A 191 0.39 -31.13 -11.00
N GLY A 192 0.45 -29.87 -11.37
CA GLY A 192 0.07 -29.44 -12.73
C GLY A 192 -1.31 -28.77 -12.83
N TYR A 193 -1.89 -28.33 -11.71
CA TYR A 193 -3.16 -27.57 -11.73
C TYR A 193 -3.11 -26.29 -12.61
N GLU A 194 -1.90 -25.85 -12.93
CA GLU A 194 -1.67 -24.77 -13.91
C GLU A 194 -1.72 -25.24 -15.38
N ASN A 195 -1.63 -26.55 -15.63
CA ASN A 195 -1.75 -27.15 -16.96
C ASN A 195 -2.95 -28.11 -16.94
N GLN A 196 -3.96 -27.89 -17.75
CA GLN A 196 -5.22 -28.65 -17.86
C GLN A 196 -5.04 -30.17 -18.23
N ASN A 197 -3.95 -30.79 -17.84
CA ASN A 197 -3.75 -32.23 -18.04
C ASN A 197 -4.37 -32.99 -16.86
N GLN A 198 -5.55 -33.53 -17.07
CA GLN A 198 -6.40 -34.23 -16.11
C GLN A 198 -5.85 -35.57 -15.58
N ASN A 199 -4.59 -35.93 -15.85
CA ASN A 199 -4.02 -37.25 -15.50
C ASN A 199 -2.85 -37.15 -14.49
N ALA A 200 -2.71 -36.08 -13.71
CA ALA A 200 -1.67 -36.01 -12.70
C ALA A 200 -2.08 -36.76 -11.42
N THR A 201 -1.54 -37.95 -11.21
CA THR A 201 -1.69 -38.80 -10.01
C THR A 201 -0.91 -38.25 -8.79
N GLU A 202 0.01 -37.33 -9.00
CA GLU A 202 0.79 -36.71 -7.92
C GLU A 202 0.13 -35.43 -7.40
N THR A 203 -0.08 -35.35 -6.09
CA THR A 203 -0.59 -34.15 -5.42
C THR A 203 0.53 -33.42 -4.71
N THR A 204 0.54 -32.09 -4.78
CA THR A 204 1.47 -31.27 -4.02
C THR A 204 0.75 -30.72 -2.79
N PRO A 205 1.24 -31.02 -1.58
CA PRO A 205 0.64 -30.48 -0.37
C PRO A 205 0.94 -28.98 -0.25
N VAL A 206 -0.10 -28.19 -0.02
CA VAL A 206 0.02 -26.76 0.28
C VAL A 206 0.33 -26.58 1.76
N PHE A 207 -0.43 -27.25 2.61
CA PHE A 207 -0.16 -27.35 4.05
C PHE A 207 -0.75 -28.65 4.60
N LYS A 208 -0.16 -29.12 5.69
CA LYS A 208 -0.55 -30.37 6.35
C LYS A 208 -0.80 -30.12 7.84
N ASN A 209 -1.90 -30.65 8.34
CA ASN A 209 -2.24 -30.67 9.76
C ASN A 209 -2.12 -29.31 10.47
N PHE A 210 -2.55 -28.24 9.79
CA PHE A 210 -2.50 -26.89 10.34
C PHE A 210 -3.63 -26.70 11.36
N SER A 211 -3.28 -26.32 12.59
CA SER A 211 -4.23 -26.02 13.64
C SER A 211 -3.94 -24.65 14.25
N TYR A 212 -4.98 -23.87 14.44
CA TYR A 212 -4.86 -22.55 15.04
C TYR A 212 -6.19 -22.08 15.64
N THR A 213 -6.14 -21.39 16.77
CA THR A 213 -7.31 -20.79 17.41
C THR A 213 -7.16 -19.27 17.44
N PHE A 214 -8.07 -18.60 16.76
CA PHE A 214 -8.13 -17.15 16.72
C PHE A 214 -8.89 -16.61 17.93
N THR A 215 -8.26 -15.69 18.65
CA THR A 215 -8.84 -15.04 19.83
C THR A 215 -9.25 -13.61 19.53
N LYS A 216 -10.15 -13.07 20.34
CA LYS A 216 -10.64 -11.71 20.18
C LYS A 216 -9.51 -10.67 20.24
N GLY A 217 -9.49 -9.76 19.28
CA GLY A 217 -8.54 -8.64 19.19
C GLY A 217 -7.16 -9.00 18.66
N GLN A 218 -6.93 -10.28 18.32
CA GLN A 218 -5.66 -10.73 17.76
C GLN A 218 -5.50 -10.24 16.32
N LYS A 219 -4.29 -9.77 16.00
CA LYS A 219 -3.90 -9.35 14.63
C LYS A 219 -2.79 -10.27 14.17
N ILE A 220 -3.00 -10.95 13.03
CA ILE A 220 -2.08 -11.98 12.53
C ILE A 220 -1.65 -11.61 11.12
N GLY A 221 -0.34 -11.57 10.86
CA GLY A 221 0.23 -11.46 9.54
C GLY A 221 0.63 -12.83 9.00
N ILE A 222 0.24 -13.14 7.76
CA ILE A 222 0.68 -14.34 7.04
C ILE A 222 1.61 -13.90 5.93
N PHE A 223 2.85 -14.39 5.95
CA PHE A 223 3.84 -14.09 4.91
C PHE A 223 4.40 -15.38 4.30
N GLY A 224 4.94 -15.28 3.11
CA GLY A 224 5.53 -16.40 2.38
C GLY A 224 5.68 -16.11 0.89
N GLU A 225 6.38 -16.99 0.19
CA GLU A 225 6.62 -16.89 -1.26
C GLU A 225 5.32 -16.92 -2.07
N ASN A 226 5.38 -16.46 -3.32
CA ASN A 226 4.25 -16.57 -4.23
C ASN A 226 3.95 -18.05 -4.50
N GLY A 227 2.66 -18.42 -4.49
CA GLY A 227 2.25 -19.83 -4.62
C GLY A 227 2.32 -20.65 -3.32
N SER A 228 2.77 -20.10 -2.18
CA SER A 228 2.87 -20.83 -0.90
C SER A 228 1.53 -21.21 -0.25
N GLY A 229 0.39 -20.80 -0.84
CA GLY A 229 -0.93 -21.17 -0.34
C GLY A 229 -1.61 -20.14 0.57
N LYS A 230 -1.10 -18.92 0.68
CA LYS A 230 -1.70 -17.85 1.51
C LYS A 230 -3.17 -17.60 1.18
N SER A 231 -3.48 -17.40 -0.10
CA SER A 231 -4.86 -17.19 -0.57
C SER A 231 -5.72 -18.43 -0.40
N THR A 232 -5.14 -19.63 -0.55
CA THR A 232 -5.83 -20.89 -0.29
C THR A 232 -6.28 -20.99 1.16
N LEU A 233 -5.43 -20.62 2.12
CA LEU A 233 -5.77 -20.61 3.53
C LEU A 233 -6.91 -19.62 3.84
N LEU A 234 -6.86 -18.41 3.29
CA LEU A 234 -7.93 -17.41 3.44
C LEU A 234 -9.26 -17.89 2.82
N ASN A 235 -9.21 -18.52 1.65
CA ASN A 235 -10.39 -19.07 0.99
C ASN A 235 -10.99 -20.25 1.78
N ILE A 236 -10.18 -21.04 2.46
CA ILE A 236 -10.65 -22.10 3.36
C ILE A 236 -11.31 -21.49 4.59
N ILE A 237 -10.69 -20.50 5.23
CA ILE A 237 -11.24 -19.80 6.41
C ILE A 237 -12.60 -19.18 6.08
N THR A 238 -12.75 -18.58 4.91
CA THR A 238 -14.00 -17.94 4.46
C THR A 238 -15.02 -18.91 3.87
N GLY A 239 -14.70 -20.21 3.81
CA GLY A 239 -15.59 -21.25 3.30
C GLY A 239 -15.73 -21.31 1.77
N LYS A 240 -14.94 -20.52 1.02
CA LYS A 240 -14.92 -20.56 -0.45
C LYS A 240 -14.33 -21.86 -1.00
N ILE A 241 -13.40 -22.47 -0.27
CA ILE A 241 -12.75 -23.74 -0.61
C ILE A 241 -12.85 -24.67 0.61
N GLN A 242 -13.23 -25.93 0.36
CA GLN A 242 -13.23 -26.95 1.42
C GLN A 242 -11.81 -27.48 1.64
N PRO A 243 -11.38 -27.70 2.90
CA PRO A 243 -10.16 -28.42 3.19
C PRO A 243 -10.30 -29.90 2.81
N ASP A 244 -9.18 -30.56 2.51
CA ASP A 244 -9.19 -32.02 2.22
C ASP A 244 -9.32 -32.84 3.50
N SER A 245 -8.83 -32.32 4.62
CA SER A 245 -9.02 -32.88 5.97
C SER A 245 -9.00 -31.78 7.03
N GLY A 246 -9.49 -32.13 8.21
CA GLY A 246 -9.63 -31.22 9.34
C GLY A 246 -10.99 -30.57 9.45
N THR A 247 -11.17 -29.73 10.46
CA THR A 247 -12.45 -29.06 10.75
C THR A 247 -12.24 -27.58 11.04
N ILE A 248 -13.22 -26.78 10.62
CA ILE A 248 -13.28 -25.34 10.87
C ILE A 248 -14.47 -25.08 11.78
N ASP A 249 -14.22 -24.52 12.95
CA ASP A 249 -15.25 -24.18 13.91
C ASP A 249 -15.32 -22.65 14.05
N VAL A 250 -16.38 -22.06 13.50
CA VAL A 250 -16.61 -20.61 13.46
C VAL A 250 -17.51 -20.21 14.63
N GLY A 251 -17.10 -19.22 15.40
CA GLY A 251 -17.91 -18.70 16.49
C GLY A 251 -19.26 -18.16 16.02
N ILE A 252 -20.33 -18.38 16.80
CA ILE A 252 -21.74 -18.09 16.43
C ILE A 252 -21.95 -16.65 15.92
N ASN A 253 -21.23 -15.66 16.46
CA ASN A 253 -21.34 -14.25 16.09
C ASN A 253 -20.20 -13.78 15.18
N THR A 254 -19.42 -14.70 14.59
CA THR A 254 -18.30 -14.35 13.73
C THR A 254 -18.77 -14.15 12.31
N LYS A 255 -18.59 -12.92 11.79
CA LYS A 255 -18.80 -12.59 10.38
C LYS A 255 -17.45 -12.30 9.74
N PHE A 256 -17.23 -12.80 8.53
CA PHE A 256 -16.02 -12.55 7.75
C PHE A 256 -16.27 -11.39 6.78
N ALA A 257 -15.36 -10.40 6.80
CA ALA A 257 -15.20 -9.45 5.72
C ALA A 257 -13.91 -9.83 4.99
N TYR A 258 -14.00 -10.10 3.68
CA TYR A 258 -12.86 -10.57 2.91
C TYR A 258 -12.56 -9.64 1.74
N TYR A 259 -11.48 -8.88 1.86
CA TYR A 259 -10.93 -8.07 0.78
C TYR A 259 -10.01 -8.93 -0.09
N THR A 260 -10.40 -9.17 -1.34
CA THR A 260 -9.64 -9.99 -2.29
C THR A 260 -8.64 -9.13 -3.07
N GLN A 261 -7.60 -9.75 -3.61
CA GLN A 261 -6.61 -9.07 -4.44
C GLN A 261 -7.22 -8.45 -5.71
N ASN A 262 -8.22 -9.12 -6.30
CA ASN A 262 -8.99 -8.65 -7.43
C ASN A 262 -10.46 -8.60 -7.00
N PRO A 263 -10.96 -7.47 -6.50
CA PRO A 263 -12.37 -7.35 -6.13
C PRO A 263 -13.23 -7.39 -7.39
N GLU A 264 -14.25 -8.24 -7.37
CA GLU A 264 -15.31 -8.27 -8.40
C GLU A 264 -16.47 -7.43 -7.91
N PHE A 265 -16.96 -6.55 -8.76
CA PHE A 265 -18.13 -5.73 -8.50
C PHE A 265 -19.33 -6.34 -9.25
N PRO A 266 -20.24 -7.02 -8.55
CA PRO A 266 -21.36 -7.72 -9.20
C PRO A 266 -22.34 -6.76 -9.88
N ASP A 267 -22.47 -5.55 -9.38
CA ASP A 267 -23.34 -4.51 -9.96
C ASP A 267 -22.57 -3.19 -10.14
N THR A 268 -22.34 -2.83 -11.39
CA THR A 268 -21.65 -1.58 -11.78
C THR A 268 -22.59 -0.38 -11.86
N THR A 269 -23.89 -0.56 -11.62
CA THR A 269 -24.90 0.51 -11.68
C THR A 269 -25.07 1.21 -10.34
N LEU A 270 -24.63 0.59 -9.25
CA LEU A 270 -24.71 1.16 -7.89
C LEU A 270 -23.75 2.35 -7.73
N THR A 271 -24.19 3.36 -7.01
CA THR A 271 -23.28 4.42 -6.56
C THR A 271 -22.34 3.89 -5.49
N VAL A 272 -21.18 4.55 -5.31
CA VAL A 272 -20.20 4.17 -4.28
C VAL A 272 -20.83 4.08 -2.88
N LEU A 273 -21.75 5.02 -2.56
CA LEU A 273 -22.40 5.04 -1.26
C LEU A 273 -23.40 3.87 -1.08
N GLU A 274 -24.11 3.50 -2.13
CA GLU A 274 -25.03 2.36 -2.12
C GLU A 274 -24.27 1.06 -1.96
N TYR A 275 -23.20 0.86 -2.72
CA TYR A 275 -22.35 -0.32 -2.64
C TYR A 275 -21.72 -0.54 -1.24
N VAL A 276 -21.33 0.52 -0.56
CA VAL A 276 -20.72 0.41 0.80
C VAL A 276 -21.77 0.17 1.89
N LYS A 277 -23.07 0.46 1.62
CA LYS A 277 -24.15 0.25 2.58
C LYS A 277 -24.78 -1.14 2.52
N GLU A 278 -24.59 -1.88 1.42
CA GLU A 278 -24.97 -3.29 1.33
C GLU A 278 -24.06 -4.17 2.21
#